data_0ac85ae84ed8dd6212ccba45e1364288
#
_entry.id   0ac85ae84ed8dd6212ccba45e1364288
#
_cell.length_a   1.000
_cell.length_b   1.000
_cell.length_c   1.000
_cell.angle_alpha   90.00
_cell.angle_beta   90.00
_cell.angle_gamma   90.00
#
_symmetry.space_group_name_H-M   'P 1'
#
loop_
_entity.id
_entity.type
_entity.pdbx_description
1 polymer ?
#
loop_
_entity_poly.entity_id
_entity_poly.type
_entity_poly.pdbx_seq_one_letter_code
_entity_poly.pdbx_strand_id
1 'polypeptide(L)'
;GCTIHDNVLIGMGSIIMDDCIVESNSIIAAGAVVTKNTKVESGSIYAGVPAKKVKDISKALISDEIDRIADNYVEYSIWFK
;
A
#
# COMPACT_ATOMS: atom_id res chain seq x y z
N GLY A 1 -8.04 -11.81 10.13
CA GLY A 1 -7.62 -10.46 9.89
C GLY A 1 -6.35 -10.35 9.08
N CYS A 2 -5.91 -9.16 8.86
CA CYS A 2 -4.68 -8.88 8.13
C CYS A 2 -3.66 -8.22 9.05
N THR A 3 -2.38 -8.29 8.66
CA THR A 3 -1.30 -7.67 9.40
C THR A 3 -0.78 -6.49 8.59
N ILE A 4 -0.83 -5.29 9.17
CA ILE A 4 -0.31 -4.08 8.54
C ILE A 4 0.78 -3.51 9.43
N HIS A 5 1.99 -3.43 8.88
CA HIS A 5 3.14 -2.92 9.61
C HIS A 5 3.18 -1.38 9.62
N ASP A 6 4.29 -0.80 10.09
CA ASP A 6 4.40 0.65 10.24
C ASP A 6 4.62 1.36 8.90
N ASN A 7 4.21 2.64 8.86
CA ASN A 7 4.47 3.51 7.71
C ASN A 7 3.87 2.99 6.40
N VAL A 8 2.61 2.56 6.47
CA VAL A 8 1.86 2.11 5.29
C VAL A 8 0.85 3.18 4.91
N LEU A 9 0.85 3.59 3.65
CA LEU A 9 -0.16 4.47 3.08
C LEU A 9 -1.19 3.63 2.34
N ILE A 10 -2.45 3.74 2.75
CA ILE A 10 -3.53 2.99 2.10
C ILE A 10 -4.49 3.98 1.46
N GLY A 11 -4.66 3.86 0.16
CA GLY A 11 -5.50 4.76 -0.61
C GLY A 11 -6.97 4.62 -0.28
N MET A 12 -7.73 5.69 -0.52
CA MET A 12 -9.17 5.69 -0.27
C MET A 12 -9.87 4.65 -1.14
N GLY A 13 -10.84 3.96 -0.54
CA GLY A 13 -11.59 2.93 -1.25
C GLY A 13 -10.84 1.63 -1.47
N SER A 14 -9.64 1.50 -0.93
CA SER A 14 -8.89 0.24 -1.01
C SER A 14 -9.50 -0.81 -0.09
N ILE A 15 -9.39 -2.07 -0.51
CA ILE A 15 -9.87 -3.21 0.28
C ILE A 15 -8.68 -4.13 0.52
N ILE A 16 -8.46 -4.49 1.78
CA ILE A 16 -7.43 -5.46 2.15
C ILE A 16 -8.12 -6.66 2.75
N MET A 17 -8.06 -7.78 2.05
CA MET A 17 -8.76 -9.00 2.45
C MET A 17 -8.00 -9.74 3.54
N ASP A 18 -8.62 -10.79 4.09
CA ASP A 18 -8.05 -11.54 5.21
C ASP A 18 -6.72 -12.21 4.86
N ASP A 19 -5.92 -12.43 5.90
CA ASP A 19 -4.65 -13.16 5.82
C ASP A 19 -3.61 -12.48 4.91
N CYS A 20 -3.76 -11.17 4.71
CA CYS A 20 -2.75 -10.39 3.99
C CYS A 20 -1.69 -9.88 4.96
N ILE A 21 -0.49 -9.69 4.45
CA ILE A 21 0.60 -9.05 5.19
C ILE A 21 1.04 -7.85 4.39
N VAL A 22 0.94 -6.66 4.99
CA VAL A 22 1.39 -5.42 4.36
C VAL A 22 2.64 -4.95 5.09
N GLU A 23 3.78 -5.10 4.45
CA GLU A 23 5.07 -4.76 5.04
C GLU A 23 5.24 -3.26 5.21
N SER A 24 6.16 -2.88 6.09
CA SER A 24 6.44 -1.46 6.38
C SER A 24 6.89 -0.70 5.14
N ASN A 25 6.61 0.60 5.14
CA ASN A 25 7.05 1.51 4.07
C ASN A 25 6.49 1.13 2.69
N SER A 26 5.26 0.66 2.65
CA SER A 26 4.59 0.33 1.40
C SER A 26 3.41 1.25 1.14
N ILE A 27 2.94 1.27 -0.10
CA ILE A 27 1.83 2.12 -0.53
C ILE A 27 0.81 1.25 -1.27
N ILE A 28 -0.45 1.35 -0.86
CA ILE A 28 -1.56 0.72 -1.56
C ILE A 28 -2.34 1.82 -2.26
N ALA A 29 -2.44 1.75 -3.57
CA ALA A 29 -3.11 2.79 -4.35
C ALA A 29 -4.61 2.85 -4.09
N ALA A 30 -5.20 4.02 -4.32
CA ALA A 30 -6.64 4.20 -4.15
C ALA A 30 -7.43 3.20 -5.01
N GLY A 31 -8.46 2.61 -4.42
CA GLY A 31 -9.30 1.64 -5.10
C GLY A 31 -8.68 0.27 -5.34
N ALA A 32 -7.48 0.02 -4.85
CA ALA A 32 -6.84 -1.28 -5.02
C ALA A 32 -7.50 -2.33 -4.12
N VAL A 33 -7.50 -3.58 -4.57
CA VAL A 33 -8.00 -4.70 -3.78
C VAL A 33 -6.87 -5.68 -3.55
N VAL A 34 -6.38 -5.73 -2.32
CA VAL A 34 -5.35 -6.68 -1.89
C VAL A 34 -6.06 -7.97 -1.53
N THR A 35 -5.94 -8.96 -2.40
CA THR A 35 -6.68 -10.22 -2.24
C THR A 35 -6.10 -11.09 -1.13
N LYS A 36 -6.90 -12.07 -0.70
CA LYS A 36 -6.56 -12.96 0.42
C LYS A 36 -5.17 -13.60 0.22
N ASN A 37 -4.43 -13.69 1.32
CA ASN A 37 -3.10 -14.30 1.38
C ASN A 37 -2.02 -13.55 0.59
N THR A 38 -2.24 -12.30 0.24
CA THR A 38 -1.25 -11.50 -0.47
C THR A 38 -0.23 -10.92 0.52
N LYS A 39 1.04 -10.96 0.15
CA LYS A 39 2.10 -10.28 0.88
C LYS A 39 2.54 -9.06 0.09
N VAL A 40 2.31 -7.88 0.64
CA VAL A 40 2.74 -6.62 0.04
C VAL A 40 4.15 -6.32 0.52
N GLU A 41 5.11 -6.30 -0.41
CA GLU A 41 6.51 -6.13 -0.08
C GLU A 41 6.83 -4.73 0.44
N SER A 42 7.78 -4.68 1.37
CA SER A 42 8.29 -3.41 1.89
C SER A 42 8.87 -2.56 0.76
N GLY A 43 8.68 -1.24 0.85
CA GLY A 43 9.23 -0.32 -0.13
C GLY A 43 8.59 -0.36 -1.50
N SER A 44 7.36 -0.87 -1.61
CA SER A 44 6.68 -1.10 -2.88
C SER A 44 5.36 -0.36 -2.97
N ILE A 45 4.91 -0.12 -4.19
CA ILE A 45 3.60 0.46 -4.47
C ILE A 45 2.76 -0.61 -5.17
N TYR A 46 1.60 -0.91 -4.60
CA TYR A 46 0.65 -1.87 -5.15
C TYR A 46 -0.61 -1.17 -5.62
N ALA A 47 -1.13 -1.58 -6.76
CA ALA A 47 -2.33 -0.98 -7.35
C ALA A 47 -3.12 -2.01 -8.14
N GLY A 48 -4.38 -1.70 -8.38
CA GLY A 48 -5.26 -2.49 -9.25
C GLY A 48 -6.13 -3.49 -8.51
N VAL A 49 -6.87 -4.27 -9.29
CA VAL A 49 -7.79 -5.32 -8.80
C VAL A 49 -7.56 -6.57 -9.65
N PRO A 50 -6.92 -7.62 -9.13
CA PRO A 50 -6.24 -7.70 -7.82
C PRO A 50 -4.99 -6.81 -7.78
N ALA A 51 -4.64 -6.34 -6.59
CA ALA A 51 -3.49 -5.46 -6.44
C ALA A 51 -2.19 -6.19 -6.76
N LYS A 52 -1.35 -5.53 -7.54
CA LYS A 52 -0.05 -6.04 -7.95
C LYS A 52 1.00 -4.97 -7.77
N LYS A 53 2.25 -5.38 -7.56
CA LYS A 53 3.35 -4.44 -7.44
C LYS A 53 3.51 -3.67 -8.75
N VAL A 54 3.45 -2.34 -8.64
CA VAL A 54 3.59 -1.45 -9.80
C VAL A 54 5.03 -0.97 -9.94
N LYS A 55 5.63 -0.53 -8.84
CA LYS A 55 7.01 -0.04 -8.84
C LYS A 55 7.53 0.03 -7.40
N ASP A 56 8.82 0.28 -7.26
CA ASP A 56 9.44 0.55 -5.97
C ASP A 56 9.25 2.01 -5.59
N ILE A 57 9.11 2.29 -4.30
CA ILE A 57 8.94 3.65 -3.82
C ILE A 57 10.14 4.52 -4.18
N SER A 58 11.36 3.97 -4.15
CA SER A 58 12.55 4.72 -4.52
C SER A 58 12.49 5.26 -5.95
N LYS A 59 11.90 4.49 -6.88
CA LYS A 59 11.71 4.94 -8.25
C LYS A 59 10.63 6.00 -8.35
N ALA A 60 9.57 5.87 -7.56
CA ALA A 60 8.51 6.88 -7.52
C ALA A 60 9.02 8.21 -6.97
N LEU A 61 9.93 8.19 -6.00
CA LEU A 61 10.55 9.40 -5.48
C LEU A 61 11.33 10.14 -6.56
N ILE A 62 12.05 9.41 -7.40
CA ILE A 62 12.82 10.02 -8.49
C ILE A 62 11.90 10.71 -9.50
N SER A 63 10.71 10.15 -9.72
CA SER A 63 9.75 10.72 -10.69
C SER A 63 8.73 11.66 -10.06
N ASP A 64 8.88 12.00 -8.78
CA ASP A 64 7.97 12.87 -8.03
C ASP A 64 6.53 12.34 -7.97
N GLU A 65 6.33 11.05 -8.18
CA GLU A 65 4.99 10.47 -8.15
C GLU A 65 4.44 10.35 -6.73
N ILE A 66 5.31 10.29 -5.73
CA ILE A 66 4.90 10.10 -4.35
C ILE A 66 4.03 11.24 -3.84
N ASP A 67 4.36 12.47 -4.19
CA ASP A 67 3.57 13.62 -3.74
C ASP A 67 2.14 13.55 -4.25
N ARG A 68 1.95 13.15 -5.50
CA ARG A 68 0.61 13.00 -6.06
C ARG A 68 -0.13 11.82 -5.45
N ILE A 69 0.58 10.76 -5.17
CA ILE A 69 0.01 9.57 -4.54
C ILE A 69 -0.42 9.88 -3.11
N ALA A 70 0.45 10.57 -2.36
CA ALA A 70 0.20 10.89 -0.95
C ALA A 70 -1.03 11.78 -0.75
N ASP A 71 -1.34 12.67 -1.70
CA ASP A 71 -2.51 13.54 -1.61
C ASP A 71 -3.83 12.77 -1.56
N ASN A 72 -3.84 11.52 -2.01
CA ASN A 72 -5.04 10.69 -2.07
C ASN A 72 -5.02 9.53 -1.10
N TYR A 73 -4.05 9.47 -0.20
CA TYR A 73 -3.88 8.32 0.67
C TYR A 73 -4.00 8.70 2.13
N VAL A 74 -4.31 7.69 2.94
CA VAL A 74 -4.38 7.83 4.39
C VAL A 74 -3.24 7.02 5.00
N GLU A 75 -2.48 7.62 5.90
CA GLU A 75 -1.40 6.93 6.60
C GLU A 75 -1.96 6.16 7.79
N TYR A 76 -1.65 4.87 7.84
CA TYR A 76 -2.15 3.97 8.89
C TYR A 76 -1.08 3.54 9.89
N SER A 77 0.10 4.14 9.87
CA SER A 77 1.20 3.72 10.75
C SER A 77 0.85 3.76 12.24
N ILE A 78 -0.07 4.65 12.62
CA ILE A 78 -0.51 4.79 14.02
C ILE A 78 -1.57 3.77 14.40
N TRP A 79 -2.35 3.31 13.43
CA TRP A 79 -3.55 2.51 13.67
C TRP A 79 -3.29 1.03 13.83
N PHE A 80 -2.18 0.51 13.30
CA PHE A 80 -1.93 -0.92 13.18
C PHE A 80 -0.65 -1.38 13.88
N LYS A 81 -0.31 -0.72 14.94
CA LYS A 81 0.85 -1.11 15.76
C LYS A 81 0.55 -2.27 16.67
#